data_632828688ec54fe93fc05fa505fef29e
#
_entry.id   632828688ec54fe93fc05fa505fef29e
#
_cell.length_a   1.000
_cell.length_b   1.000
_cell.length_c   1.000
_cell.angle_alpha   90.00
_cell.angle_beta   90.00
_cell.angle_gamma   90.00
#
_symmetry.space_group_name_H-M   'P 1'
#
loop_
_entity.id
_entity.type
_entity.pdbx_description
1 polymer ?
#
loop_
_entity_poly.entity_id
_entity_poly.type
_entity_poly.pdbx_seq_one_letter_code
_entity_poly.pdbx_strand_id
1 'polypeptide(L)'
;QVRMPFRYATALVAVEREGIVHTQVVELRGDDPTIALKVDEAWGPNAYVSVLALRGRLREVPWYSFFTWGYKAPREWWRAFREDSKDYVAATPLVDLSKPAFRLGMAEIRIASQAHALAVDVKADKESYPVRGKAQVTIAVKRPDGQPAANAEVALAAVDQALLELMPNASWN
;
A
#
# COMPACT_ATOMS: atom_id res chain seq x y z
N GLN A 1 5.07 -7.13 -0.60
CA GLN A 1 5.03 -8.59 -0.43
C GLN A 1 3.73 -9.00 0.26
N VAL A 2 3.07 -10.05 -0.24
CA VAL A 2 1.80 -10.57 0.29
C VAL A 2 2.06 -11.79 1.14
N ARG A 3 1.56 -11.83 2.37
CA ARG A 3 1.61 -13.04 3.21
C ARG A 3 0.35 -13.87 2.97
N MET A 4 0.51 -15.02 2.35
CA MET A 4 -0.60 -15.94 2.11
C MET A 4 -0.22 -17.38 2.46
N PRO A 5 -1.17 -18.20 2.95
CA PRO A 5 -0.92 -19.61 3.26
C PRO A 5 -1.08 -20.53 2.05
N PHE A 6 -1.24 -19.98 0.86
CA PHE A 6 -1.51 -20.75 -0.37
C PHE A 6 -0.23 -20.88 -1.19
N ARG A 7 0.01 -22.06 -1.77
CA ARG A 7 1.10 -22.25 -2.75
C ARG A 7 0.83 -21.51 -4.06
N TYR A 8 -0.44 -21.41 -4.42
CA TYR A 8 -0.90 -20.72 -5.60
C TYR A 8 -2.24 -20.04 -5.30
N ALA A 9 -2.40 -18.81 -5.79
CA ALA A 9 -3.64 -18.06 -5.69
C ALA A 9 -3.77 -17.07 -6.87
N THR A 10 -5.00 -16.78 -7.27
CA THR A 10 -5.29 -15.63 -8.12
C THR A 10 -5.66 -14.47 -7.20
N ALA A 11 -5.02 -13.33 -7.37
CA ALA A 11 -5.27 -12.16 -6.54
C ALA A 11 -5.84 -11.01 -7.36
N LEU A 12 -6.90 -10.42 -6.86
CA LEU A 12 -7.36 -9.10 -7.26
C LEU A 12 -6.68 -8.07 -6.38
N VAL A 13 -5.95 -7.17 -7.01
CA VAL A 13 -5.30 -6.01 -6.37
C VAL A 13 -6.10 -4.79 -6.74
N ALA A 14 -6.51 -4.02 -5.76
CA ALA A 14 -7.15 -2.72 -5.97
C ALA A 14 -6.38 -1.63 -5.24
N VAL A 15 -6.29 -0.47 -5.85
CA VAL A 15 -5.79 0.76 -5.22
C VAL A 15 -6.96 1.68 -5.03
N GLU A 16 -7.14 2.14 -3.81
CA GLU A 16 -8.29 2.90 -3.36
C GLU A 16 -7.85 4.21 -2.71
N ARG A 17 -8.54 5.28 -3.04
CA ARG A 17 -8.39 6.60 -2.42
C ARG A 17 -9.76 7.18 -2.12
N GLU A 18 -10.36 7.92 -3.03
CA GLU A 18 -11.75 8.42 -2.99
C GLU A 18 -12.70 7.47 -3.73
N GLY A 19 -12.19 6.36 -4.17
CA GLY A 19 -12.80 5.29 -4.94
C GLY A 19 -11.69 4.37 -5.45
N ILE A 20 -12.02 3.42 -6.29
CA ILE A 20 -11.03 2.53 -6.90
C ILE A 20 -10.35 3.27 -8.05
N VAL A 21 -9.06 3.54 -7.91
CA VAL A 21 -8.25 4.26 -8.90
C VAL A 21 -7.47 3.33 -9.82
N HIS A 22 -7.20 2.09 -9.38
CA HIS A 22 -6.51 1.09 -10.19
C HIS A 22 -6.90 -0.31 -9.75
N THR A 23 -6.99 -1.23 -10.71
CA THR A 23 -7.18 -2.66 -10.43
C THR A 23 -6.31 -3.51 -11.34
N GLN A 24 -5.81 -4.62 -10.82
CA GLN A 24 -5.12 -5.63 -11.60
C GLN A 24 -5.38 -7.03 -11.02
N VAL A 25 -5.38 -8.03 -11.89
CA VAL A 25 -5.45 -9.44 -11.50
C VAL A 25 -4.11 -10.08 -11.75
N VAL A 26 -3.55 -10.72 -10.73
CA VAL A 26 -2.24 -11.36 -10.78
C VAL A 26 -2.29 -12.78 -10.23
N GLU A 27 -1.41 -13.62 -10.73
CA GLU A 27 -1.17 -14.94 -10.16
C GLU A 27 -0.06 -14.84 -9.12
N LEU A 28 -0.34 -15.34 -7.91
CA LEU A 28 0.62 -15.36 -6.81
C LEU A 28 1.07 -16.78 -6.53
N ARG A 29 2.38 -16.92 -6.27
CA ARG A 29 2.99 -18.16 -5.81
C ARG A 29 3.51 -17.97 -4.40
N GLY A 30 3.41 -19.03 -3.56
CA GLY A 30 3.81 -18.95 -2.17
C GLY A 30 5.32 -18.81 -1.95
N ASP A 31 6.12 -19.21 -2.93
CA ASP A 31 7.59 -19.05 -2.96
C ASP A 31 8.02 -17.61 -3.34
N ASP A 32 7.21 -16.91 -4.14
CA ASP A 32 7.41 -15.48 -4.47
C ASP A 32 6.07 -14.72 -4.45
N PRO A 33 5.54 -14.41 -3.27
CA PRO A 33 4.27 -13.71 -3.14
C PRO A 33 4.44 -12.19 -3.28
N THR A 34 5.10 -11.75 -4.37
CA THR A 34 5.39 -10.34 -4.64
C THR A 34 4.47 -9.80 -5.74
N ILE A 35 3.94 -8.62 -5.54
CA ILE A 35 3.14 -7.88 -6.51
C ILE A 35 3.90 -6.60 -6.86
N ALA A 36 4.19 -6.41 -8.13
CA ALA A 36 4.68 -5.14 -8.65
C ALA A 36 3.50 -4.21 -8.92
N LEU A 37 3.56 -3.02 -8.34
CA LEU A 37 2.58 -1.97 -8.52
C LEU A 37 3.29 -0.71 -9.01
N LYS A 38 2.88 -0.21 -10.17
CA LYS A 38 3.36 1.09 -10.66
C LYS A 38 2.55 2.18 -9.98
N VAL A 39 3.20 2.94 -9.11
CA VAL A 39 2.57 4.03 -8.38
C VAL A 39 2.42 5.24 -9.30
N ASP A 40 1.23 5.85 -9.30
CA ASP A 40 0.95 7.11 -9.98
C ASP A 40 0.97 8.26 -8.94
N GLU A 41 1.58 9.39 -9.29
CA GLU A 41 1.62 10.57 -8.43
C GLU A 41 0.22 11.14 -8.13
N ALA A 42 -0.74 10.94 -9.03
CA ALA A 42 -2.13 11.33 -8.84
C ALA A 42 -2.82 10.59 -7.66
N TRP A 43 -2.24 9.50 -7.17
CA TRP A 43 -2.75 8.78 -6.00
C TRP A 43 -2.33 9.42 -4.66
N GLY A 44 -1.45 10.43 -4.71
CA GLY A 44 -0.96 11.11 -3.52
C GLY A 44 -2.04 11.90 -2.75
N PRO A 45 -1.80 12.19 -1.46
CA PRO A 45 -0.58 11.89 -0.70
C PRO A 45 -0.54 10.46 -0.14
N ASN A 46 -1.66 9.75 -0.08
CA ASN A 46 -1.77 8.37 0.37
C ASN A 46 -2.85 7.62 -0.39
N ALA A 47 -2.67 6.34 -0.55
CA ALA A 47 -3.66 5.42 -1.09
C ALA A 47 -3.64 4.10 -0.32
N TYR A 48 -4.73 3.36 -0.39
CA TYR A 48 -4.83 2.03 0.21
C TYR A 48 -4.74 0.99 -0.90
N VAL A 49 -3.92 -0.02 -0.68
CA VAL A 49 -3.81 -1.17 -1.57
C VAL A 49 -4.46 -2.36 -0.90
N SER A 50 -5.55 -2.83 -1.47
CA SER A 50 -6.21 -4.05 -1.05
C SER A 50 -5.85 -5.21 -1.97
N VAL A 51 -5.64 -6.39 -1.39
CA VAL A 51 -5.31 -7.62 -2.11
C VAL A 51 -6.23 -8.73 -1.65
N LEU A 52 -7.08 -9.19 -2.55
CA LEU A 52 -7.94 -10.34 -2.34
C LEU A 52 -7.32 -11.55 -3.05
N ALA A 53 -6.67 -12.43 -2.32
CA ALA A 53 -6.10 -13.66 -2.84
C ALA A 53 -7.12 -14.80 -2.74
N LEU A 54 -7.42 -15.42 -3.88
CA LEU A 54 -8.38 -16.49 -4.03
C LEU A 54 -7.65 -17.78 -4.41
N ARG A 55 -7.86 -18.82 -3.64
CA ARG A 55 -7.46 -20.18 -3.98
C ARG A 55 -8.70 -20.96 -4.41
N GLY A 56 -8.66 -21.53 -5.61
CA GLY A 56 -9.69 -22.43 -6.09
C GLY A 56 -9.79 -23.71 -5.26
N ARG A 57 -10.74 -24.58 -5.61
CA ARG A 57 -10.84 -25.90 -5.02
C ARG A 57 -9.62 -26.74 -5.40
N LEU A 58 -8.95 -27.30 -4.41
CA LEU A 58 -7.89 -28.28 -4.64
C LEU A 58 -8.48 -29.59 -5.13
N ARG A 59 -7.77 -30.26 -6.04
CA ARG A 59 -8.16 -31.52 -6.66
C ARG A 59 -7.01 -32.49 -6.62
N GLU A 60 -7.32 -33.73 -6.44
CA GLU A 60 -6.36 -34.78 -6.77
C GLU A 60 -6.20 -34.85 -8.27
N VAL A 61 -4.97 -34.75 -8.75
CA VAL A 61 -4.64 -34.78 -10.18
C VAL A 61 -3.66 -35.93 -10.41
N PRO A 62 -4.15 -37.17 -10.64
CA PRO A 62 -3.28 -38.29 -10.93
C PRO A 62 -2.63 -38.11 -12.32
N TRP A 63 -1.42 -38.65 -12.48
CA TRP A 63 -0.62 -38.46 -13.68
C TRP A 63 -1.34 -38.89 -14.99
N TYR A 64 -2.18 -39.91 -14.90
CA TYR A 64 -2.94 -40.42 -16.05
C TYR A 64 -4.07 -39.48 -16.51
N SER A 65 -4.44 -38.50 -15.65
CA SER A 65 -5.43 -37.49 -16.03
C SER A 65 -4.97 -36.57 -17.14
N PHE A 66 -3.67 -36.58 -17.44
CA PHE A 66 -3.14 -35.94 -18.65
C PHE A 66 -3.83 -36.44 -19.91
N PHE A 67 -4.06 -37.71 -20.01
CA PHE A 67 -4.69 -38.34 -21.18
C PHE A 67 -6.21 -38.11 -21.26
N THR A 68 -6.83 -37.62 -20.21
CA THR A 68 -8.26 -37.32 -20.20
C THR A 68 -8.55 -35.86 -20.51
N TRP A 69 -7.90 -34.93 -19.78
CA TRP A 69 -8.12 -33.52 -19.95
C TRP A 69 -6.83 -32.68 -20.07
N GLY A 70 -5.72 -33.18 -19.57
CA GLY A 70 -4.46 -32.43 -19.52
C GLY A 70 -3.94 -32.07 -20.90
N TYR A 71 -4.15 -32.94 -21.90
CA TYR A 71 -3.73 -32.67 -23.29
C TYR A 71 -4.51 -31.51 -23.93
N LYS A 72 -5.72 -31.20 -23.44
CA LYS A 72 -6.52 -30.06 -23.90
C LYS A 72 -6.10 -28.74 -23.24
N ALA A 73 -5.59 -28.81 -22.01
CA ALA A 73 -5.16 -27.65 -21.23
C ALA A 73 -3.84 -27.96 -20.47
N PRO A 74 -2.70 -28.14 -21.18
CA PRO A 74 -1.48 -28.67 -20.58
C PRO A 74 -0.89 -27.77 -19.51
N ARG A 75 -1.00 -26.45 -19.63
CA ARG A 75 -0.51 -25.50 -18.62
C ARG A 75 -1.33 -25.59 -17.32
N GLU A 76 -2.65 -25.68 -17.43
CA GLU A 76 -3.54 -25.80 -16.28
C GLU A 76 -3.36 -27.15 -15.60
N TRP A 77 -3.24 -28.22 -16.39
CA TRP A 77 -2.99 -29.56 -15.87
C TRP A 77 -1.67 -29.61 -15.12
N TRP A 78 -0.60 -29.09 -15.69
CA TRP A 78 0.72 -29.10 -15.07
C TRP A 78 0.73 -28.34 -13.76
N ARG A 79 0.06 -27.17 -13.71
CA ARG A 79 -0.12 -26.41 -12.48
C ARG A 79 -0.88 -27.22 -11.44
N ALA A 80 -2.04 -27.75 -11.79
CA ALA A 80 -2.86 -28.53 -10.88
C ALA A 80 -2.14 -29.78 -10.38
N PHE A 81 -1.40 -30.45 -11.25
CA PHE A 81 -0.57 -31.62 -10.90
C PHE A 81 0.54 -31.26 -9.90
N ARG A 82 1.22 -30.13 -10.09
CA ARG A 82 2.34 -29.72 -9.23
C ARG A 82 1.92 -29.07 -7.94
N GLU A 83 0.88 -28.26 -7.97
CA GLU A 83 0.50 -27.39 -6.85
C GLU A 83 -0.73 -27.92 -6.09
N ASP A 84 -1.84 -28.21 -6.79
CA ASP A 84 -3.08 -28.60 -6.14
C ASP A 84 -2.97 -29.99 -5.49
N SER A 85 -2.33 -30.95 -6.18
CA SER A 85 -2.19 -32.33 -5.68
C SER A 85 -1.39 -32.42 -4.39
N LYS A 86 -0.44 -31.51 -4.16
CA LYS A 86 0.40 -31.53 -2.95
C LYS A 86 -0.35 -31.12 -1.69
N ASP A 87 -1.31 -30.22 -1.83
CA ASP A 87 -2.08 -29.66 -0.73
C ASP A 87 -3.50 -30.26 -0.67
N TYR A 88 -3.83 -31.18 -1.60
CA TYR A 88 -5.10 -31.86 -1.62
C TYR A 88 -5.27 -32.76 -0.41
N VAL A 89 -6.39 -32.61 0.26
CA VAL A 89 -6.85 -33.52 1.32
C VAL A 89 -8.26 -33.95 0.97
N ALA A 90 -8.50 -35.26 0.97
CA ALA A 90 -9.82 -35.79 0.73
C ALA A 90 -10.83 -35.26 1.77
N ALA A 91 -11.98 -34.83 1.28
CA ALA A 91 -13.04 -34.32 2.16
C ALA A 91 -13.57 -35.44 3.05
N THR A 92 -13.75 -35.14 4.32
CA THR A 92 -14.44 -36.00 5.29
C THR A 92 -15.88 -35.45 5.51
N PRO A 93 -16.79 -36.23 6.11
CA PRO A 93 -18.13 -35.71 6.44
C PRO A 93 -18.12 -34.48 7.35
N LEU A 94 -17.06 -34.25 8.09
CA LEU A 94 -16.92 -33.16 9.07
C LEU A 94 -16.11 -31.97 8.54
N VAL A 95 -15.12 -32.22 7.65
CA VAL A 95 -14.13 -31.20 7.24
C VAL A 95 -13.76 -31.36 5.76
N ASP A 96 -13.82 -30.26 5.01
CA ASP A 96 -13.31 -30.14 3.65
C ASP A 96 -12.19 -29.07 3.61
N LEU A 97 -10.94 -29.48 3.72
CA LEU A 97 -9.77 -28.59 3.64
C LEU A 97 -9.44 -28.18 2.21
N SER A 98 -9.96 -28.90 1.22
CA SER A 98 -9.74 -28.64 -0.21
C SER A 98 -10.71 -27.65 -0.82
N LYS A 99 -11.69 -27.17 -0.06
CA LYS A 99 -12.64 -26.15 -0.51
C LYS A 99 -11.97 -24.86 -0.95
N PRO A 100 -12.60 -24.05 -1.82
CA PRO A 100 -12.12 -22.72 -2.15
C PRO A 100 -11.89 -21.88 -0.88
N ALA A 101 -10.84 -21.10 -0.89
CA ALA A 101 -10.48 -20.25 0.25
C ALA A 101 -9.99 -18.89 -0.25
N PHE A 102 -10.14 -17.88 0.58
CA PHE A 102 -9.64 -16.54 0.28
C PHE A 102 -8.90 -15.94 1.47
N ARG A 103 -8.08 -14.95 1.15
CA ARG A 103 -7.46 -14.05 2.13
C ARG A 103 -7.51 -12.63 1.60
N LEU A 104 -7.87 -11.71 2.48
CA LEU A 104 -7.87 -10.28 2.21
C LEU A 104 -6.79 -9.61 3.07
N GLY A 105 -6.00 -8.77 2.46
CA GLY A 105 -5.05 -7.89 3.12
C GLY A 105 -5.18 -6.47 2.59
N MET A 106 -4.88 -5.49 3.43
CA MET A 106 -4.86 -4.09 3.07
C MET A 106 -3.62 -3.43 3.64
N ALA A 107 -3.02 -2.51 2.89
CA ALA A 107 -1.89 -1.70 3.31
C ALA A 107 -2.05 -0.28 2.82
N GLU A 108 -1.71 0.68 3.66
CA GLU A 108 -1.56 2.08 3.25
C GLU A 108 -0.20 2.28 2.58
N ILE A 109 -0.18 2.99 1.47
CA ILE A 109 1.03 3.49 0.82
C ILE A 109 1.03 5.01 0.85
N ARG A 110 2.14 5.60 1.27
CA ARG A 110 2.35 7.04 1.24
C ARG A 110 3.09 7.40 -0.04
N ILE A 111 2.53 8.37 -0.75
CA ILE A 111 3.05 8.80 -2.04
C ILE A 111 3.52 10.23 -1.89
N ALA A 112 4.84 10.41 -1.96
CA ALA A 112 5.44 11.73 -1.90
C ALA A 112 5.15 12.45 -3.22
N SER A 113 4.17 13.34 -3.21
CA SER A 113 3.89 14.23 -4.34
C SER A 113 4.66 15.52 -4.17
N GLN A 114 5.72 15.70 -4.94
CA GLN A 114 6.45 16.97 -4.98
C GLN A 114 5.60 18.09 -5.60
N ALA A 115 4.60 17.74 -6.41
CA ALA A 115 3.73 18.69 -7.09
C ALA A 115 2.87 19.55 -6.14
N HIS A 116 2.69 19.10 -4.89
CA HIS A 116 1.89 19.80 -3.87
C HIS A 116 2.70 20.26 -2.66
N ALA A 117 4.02 20.05 -2.67
CA ALA A 117 4.88 20.46 -1.56
C ALA A 117 5.16 21.96 -1.64
N LEU A 118 4.78 22.71 -0.61
CA LEU A 118 5.17 24.10 -0.47
C LEU A 118 6.48 24.20 0.31
N ALA A 119 7.42 25.00 -0.18
CA ALA A 119 8.62 25.35 0.58
C ALA A 119 8.32 26.59 1.42
N VAL A 120 8.42 26.44 2.75
CA VAL A 120 8.20 27.52 3.70
C VAL A 120 9.52 27.87 4.36
N ASP A 121 9.94 29.13 4.24
CA ASP A 121 11.12 29.69 4.90
C ASP A 121 10.64 30.73 5.92
N VAL A 122 11.08 30.57 7.16
CA VAL A 122 10.68 31.44 8.29
C VAL A 122 11.94 32.07 8.86
N LYS A 123 12.01 33.40 8.85
CA LYS A 123 13.14 34.17 9.36
C LYS A 123 12.67 35.20 10.37
N ALA A 124 13.25 35.15 11.55
CA ALA A 124 13.10 36.20 12.56
C ALA A 124 14.14 37.29 12.33
N ASP A 125 13.84 38.51 12.73
CA ASP A 125 14.74 39.67 12.67
C ASP A 125 15.88 39.61 13.69
N LYS A 126 15.74 38.79 14.75
CA LYS A 126 16.75 38.56 15.80
C LYS A 126 16.84 37.09 16.18
N GLU A 127 17.97 36.68 16.72
CA GLU A 127 18.20 35.33 17.22
C GLU A 127 17.48 35.03 18.56
N SER A 128 17.25 36.06 19.37
CA SER A 128 16.57 35.92 20.64
C SER A 128 15.73 37.16 20.99
N TYR A 129 14.68 36.97 21.76
CA TYR A 129 13.75 38.00 22.20
C TYR A 129 13.54 37.94 23.70
N PRO A 130 13.39 39.07 24.37
CA PRO A 130 12.99 39.05 25.77
C PRO A 130 11.56 38.54 25.91
N VAL A 131 11.26 37.95 27.06
CA VAL A 131 9.90 37.53 27.41
C VAL A 131 8.91 38.69 27.25
N ARG A 132 7.78 38.41 26.57
CA ARG A 132 6.78 39.44 26.21
C ARG A 132 7.28 40.52 25.24
N GLY A 133 8.42 40.30 24.58
CA GLY A 133 8.92 41.16 23.51
C GLY A 133 8.12 41.05 22.23
N LYS A 134 8.26 42.05 21.36
CA LYS A 134 7.72 41.97 19.98
C LYS A 134 8.77 41.38 19.06
N ALA A 135 8.39 40.38 18.25
CA ALA A 135 9.21 39.78 17.21
C ALA A 135 8.66 40.16 15.83
N GLN A 136 9.55 40.40 14.91
CA GLN A 136 9.19 40.52 13.50
C GLN A 136 9.65 39.26 12.78
N VAL A 137 8.72 38.58 12.11
CA VAL A 137 8.97 37.33 11.40
C VAL A 137 8.62 37.50 9.94
N THR A 138 9.55 37.15 9.07
CA THR A 138 9.33 37.11 7.63
C THR A 138 9.08 35.67 7.20
N ILE A 139 7.96 35.43 6.54
CA ILE A 139 7.59 34.11 6.05
C ILE A 139 7.56 34.16 4.51
N ALA A 140 8.35 33.32 3.86
CA ALA A 140 8.37 33.17 2.41
C ALA A 140 7.85 31.77 2.04
N VAL A 141 6.77 31.76 1.24
CA VAL A 141 6.18 30.50 0.74
C VAL A 141 6.40 30.40 -0.74
N LYS A 142 6.97 29.27 -1.18
CA LYS A 142 7.22 28.98 -2.61
C LYS A 142 6.49 27.72 -3.02
N ARG A 143 6.01 27.71 -4.26
CA ARG A 143 5.49 26.53 -4.93
C ARG A 143 6.62 25.58 -5.32
N PRO A 144 6.30 24.31 -5.70
CA PRO A 144 7.31 23.34 -6.15
C PRO A 144 8.15 23.83 -7.34
N ASP A 145 7.59 24.70 -8.18
CA ASP A 145 8.28 25.33 -9.33
C ASP A 145 9.24 26.47 -8.92
N GLY A 146 9.38 26.73 -7.61
CA GLY A 146 10.21 27.80 -7.05
C GLY A 146 9.58 29.20 -7.10
N GLN A 147 8.40 29.35 -7.70
CA GLN A 147 7.69 30.63 -7.76
C GLN A 147 7.02 30.96 -6.42
N PRO A 148 6.86 32.26 -6.08
CA PRO A 148 6.12 32.65 -4.88
C PRO A 148 4.69 32.11 -4.92
N ALA A 149 4.23 31.56 -3.78
CA ALA A 149 2.84 31.13 -3.62
C ALA A 149 1.96 32.34 -3.27
N ALA A 150 1.44 33.02 -4.30
CA ALA A 150 0.52 34.11 -4.10
C ALA A 150 -0.78 33.64 -3.40
N ASN A 151 -1.27 34.41 -2.44
CA ASN A 151 -2.48 34.12 -1.64
C ASN A 151 -2.39 32.82 -0.82
N ALA A 152 -1.19 32.41 -0.41
CA ALA A 152 -1.03 31.30 0.52
C ALA A 152 -1.62 31.65 1.88
N GLU A 153 -2.42 30.75 2.45
CA GLU A 153 -2.86 30.84 3.83
C GLU A 153 -1.80 30.24 4.74
N VAL A 154 -1.42 30.96 5.79
CA VAL A 154 -0.37 30.54 6.72
C VAL A 154 -0.92 30.52 8.14
N ALA A 155 -0.81 29.38 8.81
CA ALA A 155 -0.99 29.30 10.25
C ALA A 155 0.36 29.50 10.95
N LEU A 156 0.47 30.50 11.81
CA LEU A 156 1.68 30.81 12.57
C LEU A 156 1.45 30.57 14.06
N ALA A 157 2.33 29.82 14.68
CA ALA A 157 2.37 29.67 16.13
C ALA A 157 3.74 30.12 16.68
N ALA A 158 3.78 30.88 17.73
CA ALA A 158 4.99 31.23 18.44
C ALA A 158 4.90 30.65 19.87
N VAL A 159 5.87 29.84 20.24
CA VAL A 159 5.91 29.15 21.53
C VAL A 159 7.22 29.48 22.22
N ASP A 160 7.17 29.68 23.54
CA ASP A 160 8.36 29.88 24.36
C ASP A 160 9.27 28.65 24.30
N GLN A 161 10.58 28.87 24.12
CA GLN A 161 11.55 27.80 24.01
C GLN A 161 11.60 26.93 25.28
N ALA A 162 11.46 27.52 26.46
CA ALA A 162 11.44 26.77 27.72
C ALA A 162 10.27 25.80 27.78
N LEU A 163 9.11 26.19 27.20
CA LEU A 163 7.96 25.29 27.10
C LEU A 163 8.22 24.13 26.17
N LEU A 164 8.91 24.33 25.05
CA LEU A 164 9.29 23.28 24.09
C LEU A 164 10.32 22.31 24.67
N GLU A 165 11.19 22.78 25.56
CA GLU A 165 12.14 21.93 26.29
C GLU A 165 11.44 21.02 27.30
N LEU A 166 10.37 21.50 27.93
CA LEU A 166 9.58 20.71 28.88
C LEU A 166 8.59 19.77 28.19
N MET A 167 7.99 20.21 27.10
CA MET A 167 7.04 19.42 26.30
C MET A 167 7.39 19.52 24.80
N PRO A 168 8.25 18.65 24.30
CA PRO A 168 8.57 18.63 22.86
C PRO A 168 7.29 18.47 22.05
N ASN A 169 7.02 19.46 21.22
CA ASN A 169 5.91 19.37 20.28
C ASN A 169 6.35 18.57 19.05
N ALA A 170 5.92 17.33 18.95
CA ALA A 170 6.13 16.50 17.77
C ALA A 170 5.21 16.91 16.60
N SER A 171 4.88 18.22 16.57
CA SER A 171 4.29 18.97 15.50
C SER A 171 3.34 18.40 14.45
N TRP A 172 2.65 19.09 13.89
CA TRP A 172 1.97 19.42 12.61
C TRP A 172 2.20 18.44 11.40
N ASN A 173 2.51 17.15 11.62
CA ASN A 173 2.52 16.11 10.58
C ASN A 173 1.29 15.24 10.67
#